data_1233eb2fb6fe184efbcc95d1b19e4587
#
_entry.id   1233eb2fb6fe184efbcc95d1b19e4587
#
_cell.length_a   1.000
_cell.length_b   1.000
_cell.length_c   1.000
_cell.angle_alpha   90.00
_cell.angle_beta   90.00
_cell.angle_gamma   90.00
#
_symmetry.space_group_name_H-M   'P 1'
#
loop_
_entity.id
_entity.type
_entity.pdbx_description
1 polymer ?
#
loop_
_entity_poly.entity_id
_entity_poly.type
_entity_poly.pdbx_seq_one_letter_code
_entity_poly.pdbx_strand_id
1 'polypeptide(L)'
;MFIQTEDTPNPASLKFLPGREVTGSAPPVDFPNQDAAEASPLAAALFAIEGVTSVFFGADYIVVSKAEGLEWQLVKPAILTAIMEHFIAERPLMAAGFTGTASDAGEAEVAEEDAEVVAIIKQILDTRVRPAVAQDGGDIVFHGFEDGIVSLHMRGACAGCPSATATLKQGVENLLKHYVPSVSEVRAVI
;
A
#
# COMPACT_ATOMS: atom_id res chain seq x y z
N MET A 1 5.80 -7.97 -23.79
CA MET A 1 5.03 -7.40 -22.67
C MET A 1 5.39 -5.94 -22.55
N PHE A 2 4.42 -5.05 -22.45
CA PHE A 2 4.67 -3.61 -22.31
C PHE A 2 4.25 -3.20 -20.89
N ILE A 3 5.18 -2.61 -20.13
CA ILE A 3 4.93 -2.15 -18.76
C ILE A 3 4.87 -0.63 -18.80
N GLN A 4 3.71 -0.07 -18.47
CA GLN A 4 3.55 1.37 -18.28
C GLN A 4 4.05 1.79 -16.91
N THR A 5 4.45 3.05 -16.78
CA THR A 5 4.85 3.62 -15.50
C THR A 5 4.12 4.93 -15.27
N GLU A 6 3.63 5.12 -14.06
CA GLU A 6 2.92 6.33 -13.60
C GLU A 6 3.61 6.88 -12.37
N ASP A 7 3.73 8.20 -12.33
CA ASP A 7 4.23 8.90 -11.15
C ASP A 7 3.19 8.81 -10.04
N THR A 8 3.67 8.77 -8.80
CA THR A 8 2.82 8.81 -7.62
C THR A 8 3.01 10.15 -6.89
N PRO A 9 2.13 10.53 -5.96
CA PRO A 9 2.33 11.71 -5.12
C PRO A 9 3.60 11.65 -4.27
N ASN A 10 4.14 10.45 -4.08
CA ASN A 10 5.42 10.23 -3.40
C ASN A 10 6.55 10.14 -4.44
N PRO A 11 7.47 11.12 -4.52
CA PRO A 11 8.55 11.12 -5.51
C PRO A 11 9.56 9.97 -5.32
N ALA A 12 9.59 9.34 -4.15
CA ALA A 12 10.39 8.15 -3.90
C ALA A 12 9.73 6.86 -4.40
N SER A 13 8.46 6.90 -4.83
CA SER A 13 7.70 5.75 -5.29
C SER A 13 7.28 5.91 -6.74
N LEU A 14 7.29 4.80 -7.50
CA LEU A 14 6.84 4.74 -8.88
C LEU A 14 5.90 3.55 -9.06
N LYS A 15 4.80 3.76 -9.80
CA LYS A 15 3.80 2.76 -10.09
C LYS A 15 4.07 2.12 -11.45
N PHE A 16 4.09 0.80 -11.49
CA PHE A 16 4.33 -0.02 -12.67
C PHE A 16 3.06 -0.81 -13.00
N LEU A 17 2.59 -0.70 -14.25
CA LEU A 17 1.41 -1.39 -14.75
C LEU A 17 1.84 -2.43 -15.78
N PRO A 18 1.88 -3.71 -15.41
CA PRO A 18 2.31 -4.78 -16.32
C PRO A 18 1.28 -5.13 -17.41
N GLY A 19 0.10 -4.49 -17.37
CA GLY A 19 -0.98 -4.75 -18.33
C GLY A 19 -1.69 -6.08 -18.08
N ARG A 20 -1.60 -6.60 -16.87
CA ARG A 20 -2.24 -7.83 -16.39
C ARG A 20 -2.49 -7.76 -14.90
N GLU A 21 -3.32 -8.65 -14.41
CA GLU A 21 -3.55 -8.77 -12.97
C GLU A 21 -2.25 -9.12 -12.24
N VAL A 22 -2.03 -8.46 -11.08
CA VAL A 22 -0.97 -8.74 -10.12
C VAL A 22 -1.57 -9.53 -8.96
N THR A 23 -2.31 -8.90 -8.05
CA THR A 23 -3.08 -9.63 -7.03
C THR A 23 -4.50 -9.97 -7.50
N GLY A 24 -4.99 -9.32 -8.57
CA GLY A 24 -6.33 -9.50 -9.10
C GLY A 24 -7.40 -9.17 -8.06
N SER A 25 -8.25 -10.15 -7.74
CA SER A 25 -9.29 -10.02 -6.72
C SER A 25 -8.82 -10.28 -5.29
N ALA A 26 -7.55 -10.70 -5.10
CA ALA A 26 -6.97 -10.86 -3.78
C ALA A 26 -6.63 -9.50 -3.16
N PRO A 27 -6.56 -9.40 -1.82
CA PRO A 27 -6.16 -8.17 -1.16
C PRO A 27 -4.79 -7.69 -1.60
N PRO A 28 -4.55 -6.37 -1.60
CA PRO A 28 -3.22 -5.83 -1.85
C PRO A 28 -2.21 -6.34 -0.82
N VAL A 29 -0.95 -6.51 -1.25
CA VAL A 29 0.13 -7.02 -0.39
C VAL A 29 1.24 -5.99 -0.29
N ASP A 30 1.64 -5.68 0.93
CA ASP A 30 2.72 -4.75 1.23
C ASP A 30 3.97 -5.48 1.71
N PHE A 31 5.11 -5.09 1.17
CA PHE A 31 6.42 -5.60 1.55
C PHE A 31 7.27 -4.41 2.00
N PRO A 32 7.22 -4.06 3.31
CA PRO A 32 7.93 -2.89 3.84
C PRO A 32 9.44 -3.08 3.96
N ASN A 33 9.92 -4.31 3.84
CA ASN A 33 11.34 -4.66 3.94
C ASN A 33 11.65 -5.96 3.21
N GLN A 34 12.94 -6.30 3.16
CA GLN A 34 13.43 -7.50 2.48
C GLN A 34 12.95 -8.81 3.12
N ASP A 35 12.78 -8.84 4.44
CA ASP A 35 12.32 -10.05 5.15
C ASP A 35 10.88 -10.39 4.75
N ALA A 36 10.02 -9.37 4.65
CA ALA A 36 8.65 -9.53 4.16
C ALA A 36 8.61 -10.02 2.69
N ALA A 37 9.59 -9.64 1.88
CA ALA A 37 9.68 -9.99 0.47
C ALA A 37 9.97 -11.48 0.22
N GLU A 38 10.45 -12.24 1.20
CA GLU A 38 10.64 -13.69 1.09
C GLU A 38 9.34 -14.44 0.76
N ALA A 39 8.20 -13.84 1.10
CA ALA A 39 6.87 -14.36 0.80
C ALA A 39 6.53 -14.33 -0.71
N SER A 40 7.27 -13.59 -1.53
CA SER A 40 7.02 -13.42 -2.95
C SER A 40 8.30 -13.48 -3.79
N PRO A 41 8.39 -14.40 -4.76
CA PRO A 41 9.53 -14.44 -5.69
C PRO A 41 9.75 -13.11 -6.44
N LEU A 42 8.66 -12.40 -6.78
CA LEU A 42 8.76 -11.10 -7.45
C LEU A 42 9.26 -10.01 -6.50
N ALA A 43 8.70 -9.95 -5.28
CA ALA A 43 9.14 -8.97 -4.29
C ALA A 43 10.61 -9.18 -3.93
N ALA A 44 11.04 -10.42 -3.71
CA ALA A 44 12.45 -10.76 -3.46
C ALA A 44 13.37 -10.33 -4.59
N ALA A 45 12.96 -10.54 -5.86
CA ALA A 45 13.73 -10.09 -7.02
C ALA A 45 13.83 -8.56 -7.11
N LEU A 46 12.77 -7.85 -6.74
CA LEU A 46 12.76 -6.38 -6.69
C LEU A 46 13.65 -5.84 -5.57
N PHE A 47 13.61 -6.43 -4.38
CA PHE A 47 14.50 -6.04 -3.27
C PHE A 47 15.99 -6.38 -3.51
N ALA A 48 16.29 -7.33 -4.41
CA ALA A 48 17.67 -7.59 -4.84
C ALA A 48 18.27 -6.42 -5.64
N ILE A 49 17.44 -5.50 -6.12
CA ILE A 49 17.89 -4.27 -6.80
C ILE A 49 18.33 -3.26 -5.76
N GLU A 50 19.59 -2.85 -5.81
CA GLU A 50 20.15 -1.90 -4.86
C GLU A 50 19.35 -0.59 -4.84
N GLY A 51 18.94 -0.19 -3.63
CA GLY A 51 18.20 1.04 -3.40
C GLY A 51 16.68 0.89 -3.39
N VAL A 52 16.12 -0.29 -3.63
CA VAL A 52 14.70 -0.58 -3.39
C VAL A 52 14.45 -0.68 -1.88
N THR A 53 13.48 0.07 -1.37
CA THR A 53 13.19 0.16 0.07
C THR A 53 11.85 -0.45 0.45
N SER A 54 10.88 -0.45 -0.46
CA SER A 54 9.59 -1.13 -0.26
C SER A 54 8.97 -1.52 -1.59
N VAL A 55 8.11 -2.53 -1.54
CA VAL A 55 7.34 -3.03 -2.69
C VAL A 55 5.90 -3.22 -2.26
N PHE A 56 4.96 -2.83 -3.11
CA PHE A 56 3.55 -2.99 -2.86
C PHE A 56 2.86 -3.56 -4.10
N PHE A 57 2.03 -4.58 -3.93
CA PHE A 57 1.24 -5.18 -5.00
C PHE A 57 -0.23 -4.79 -4.86
N GLY A 58 -0.75 -4.09 -5.86
CA GLY A 58 -2.16 -3.84 -6.05
C GLY A 58 -2.82 -4.85 -6.98
N ALA A 59 -4.07 -4.62 -7.35
CA ALA A 59 -4.84 -5.53 -8.19
C ALA A 59 -4.19 -5.76 -9.57
N ASP A 60 -3.74 -4.70 -10.22
CA ASP A 60 -3.19 -4.69 -11.58
C ASP A 60 -1.92 -3.83 -11.71
N TYR A 61 -1.33 -3.47 -10.56
CA TYR A 61 -0.14 -2.63 -10.51
C TYR A 61 0.84 -3.04 -9.41
N ILE A 62 2.07 -2.59 -9.56
CA ILE A 62 3.15 -2.76 -8.59
C ILE A 62 3.70 -1.38 -8.28
N VAL A 63 3.85 -1.05 -7.00
CA VAL A 63 4.55 0.15 -6.58
C VAL A 63 5.89 -0.25 -5.99
N VAL A 64 6.94 0.42 -6.43
CA VAL A 64 8.28 0.25 -5.90
C VAL A 64 8.74 1.59 -5.34
N SER A 65 9.24 1.58 -4.12
CA SER A 65 9.86 2.74 -3.49
C SER A 65 11.38 2.57 -3.45
N LYS A 66 12.08 3.67 -3.67
CA LYS A 66 13.54 3.71 -3.66
C LYS A 66 14.06 4.59 -2.52
N ALA A 67 15.32 4.37 -2.16
CA ALA A 67 16.03 5.22 -1.21
C ALA A 67 16.15 6.68 -1.71
N GLU A 68 16.17 7.62 -0.78
CA GLU A 68 16.39 9.03 -1.07
C GLU A 68 17.76 9.24 -1.76
N GLY A 69 17.80 10.19 -2.68
CA GLY A 69 19.04 10.52 -3.41
C GLY A 69 19.38 9.58 -4.58
N LEU A 70 18.65 8.48 -4.76
CA LEU A 70 18.82 7.61 -5.92
C LEU A 70 17.97 8.11 -7.10
N GLU A 71 18.49 8.03 -8.32
CA GLU A 71 17.78 8.47 -9.51
C GLU A 71 16.95 7.32 -10.13
N TRP A 72 15.69 7.57 -10.50
CA TRP A 72 14.83 6.58 -11.15
C TRP A 72 15.45 6.03 -12.44
N GLN A 73 16.20 6.84 -13.17
CA GLN A 73 16.86 6.43 -14.41
C GLN A 73 17.84 5.28 -14.22
N LEU A 74 18.41 5.13 -13.02
CA LEU A 74 19.36 4.06 -12.69
C LEU A 74 18.67 2.76 -12.31
N VAL A 75 17.57 2.82 -11.56
CA VAL A 75 16.90 1.64 -11.00
C VAL A 75 15.72 1.14 -11.84
N LYS A 76 15.03 2.04 -12.54
CA LYS A 76 13.85 1.71 -13.34
C LYS A 76 14.08 0.61 -14.38
N PRO A 77 15.20 0.58 -15.15
CA PRO A 77 15.45 -0.50 -16.11
C PRO A 77 15.55 -1.88 -15.45
N ALA A 78 16.21 -1.96 -14.29
CA ALA A 78 16.35 -3.21 -13.54
C ALA A 78 14.99 -3.69 -12.99
N ILE A 79 14.16 -2.77 -12.48
CA ILE A 79 12.81 -3.06 -12.01
C ILE A 79 11.94 -3.59 -13.16
N LEU A 80 11.93 -2.92 -14.31
CA LEU A 80 11.20 -3.36 -15.49
C LEU A 80 11.62 -4.76 -15.95
N THR A 81 12.92 -5.03 -15.93
CA THR A 81 13.45 -6.35 -16.28
C THR A 81 12.97 -7.41 -15.30
N ALA A 82 13.07 -7.17 -14.00
CA ALA A 82 12.65 -8.12 -12.96
C ALA A 82 11.13 -8.45 -13.08
N ILE A 83 10.29 -7.43 -13.27
CA ILE A 83 8.85 -7.61 -13.47
C ILE A 83 8.59 -8.42 -14.75
N MET A 84 9.24 -8.06 -15.85
CA MET A 84 9.05 -8.73 -17.13
C MET A 84 9.49 -10.20 -17.09
N GLU A 85 10.65 -10.50 -16.53
CA GLU A 85 11.17 -11.86 -16.37
C GLU A 85 10.25 -12.72 -15.50
N HIS A 86 9.73 -12.16 -14.41
CA HIS A 86 8.81 -12.86 -13.53
C HIS A 86 7.55 -13.32 -14.28
N PHE A 87 6.92 -12.40 -15.01
CA PHE A 87 5.68 -12.69 -15.72
C PHE A 87 5.87 -13.52 -17.02
N ILE A 88 7.01 -13.41 -17.68
CA ILE A 88 7.35 -14.27 -18.85
C ILE A 88 7.61 -15.71 -18.37
N ALA A 89 8.27 -15.86 -17.24
CA ALA A 89 8.54 -17.17 -16.66
C ALA A 89 7.31 -17.80 -15.94
N GLU A 90 6.18 -17.09 -15.93
CA GLU A 90 4.92 -17.51 -15.28
C GLU A 90 5.12 -17.99 -13.83
N ARG A 91 6.03 -17.32 -13.11
CA ARG A 91 6.31 -17.66 -11.72
C ARG A 91 5.12 -17.26 -10.83
N PRO A 92 4.85 -18.01 -9.76
CA PRO A 92 3.79 -17.64 -8.83
C PRO A 92 4.13 -16.30 -8.17
N LEU A 93 3.12 -15.44 -8.01
CA LEU A 93 3.29 -14.14 -7.36
C LEU A 93 3.71 -14.30 -5.90
N MET A 94 3.11 -15.27 -5.21
CA MET A 94 3.37 -15.58 -3.81
C MET A 94 3.96 -16.99 -3.68
N ALA A 95 4.82 -17.19 -2.70
CA ALA A 95 5.40 -18.49 -2.38
C ALA A 95 4.31 -19.48 -1.95
N ALA A 96 4.52 -20.77 -2.25
CA ALA A 96 3.60 -21.82 -1.85
C ALA A 96 3.45 -21.86 -0.31
N GLY A 97 2.22 -21.79 0.18
CA GLY A 97 1.93 -21.77 1.62
C GLY A 97 1.79 -20.38 2.22
N PHE A 98 1.94 -19.32 1.42
CA PHE A 98 1.59 -17.98 1.86
C PHE A 98 0.06 -17.87 2.00
N THR A 99 -0.40 -17.92 3.22
CA THR A 99 -1.82 -17.65 3.56
C THR A 99 -1.96 -16.14 3.80
N GLY A 100 -1.87 -15.37 2.69
CA GLY A 100 -1.87 -13.91 2.66
C GLY A 100 -2.57 -13.21 3.82
N THR A 101 -1.86 -13.01 4.87
CA THR A 101 -2.04 -11.81 5.67
C THR A 101 -1.03 -10.83 5.14
N ALA A 102 -1.43 -9.97 4.18
CA ALA A 102 -0.93 -8.61 4.23
C ALA A 102 -0.83 -8.27 5.71
N SER A 103 0.40 -7.98 6.20
CA SER A 103 0.65 -7.79 7.62
C SER A 103 -0.64 -7.32 8.30
N ASP A 104 -1.25 -8.23 9.02
CA ASP A 104 -2.27 -7.94 10.00
C ASP A 104 -1.51 -7.10 11.03
N ALA A 105 -1.39 -5.82 10.75
CA ALA A 105 -1.13 -4.85 11.79
C ALA A 105 -2.35 -5.00 12.67
N GLY A 106 -2.21 -5.82 13.73
CA GLY A 106 -3.30 -6.30 14.53
C GLY A 106 -4.27 -5.17 14.78
N GLU A 107 -5.52 -5.34 14.35
CA GLU A 107 -6.53 -4.36 14.68
C GLU A 107 -6.50 -4.21 16.20
N ALA A 108 -6.32 -2.99 16.67
CA ALA A 108 -6.43 -2.72 18.11
C ALA A 108 -7.82 -3.15 18.56
N GLU A 109 -7.92 -3.76 19.74
CA GLU A 109 -9.21 -4.12 20.33
C GLU A 109 -10.09 -2.87 20.40
N VAL A 110 -11.23 -2.93 19.71
CA VAL A 110 -12.22 -1.84 19.72
C VAL A 110 -13.22 -2.14 20.80
N ALA A 111 -13.55 -1.14 21.62
CA ALA A 111 -14.59 -1.27 22.62
C ALA A 111 -15.93 -1.64 21.97
N GLU A 112 -16.72 -2.51 22.61
CA GLU A 112 -18.03 -2.93 22.08
C GLU A 112 -18.97 -1.75 21.81
N GLU A 113 -18.86 -0.68 22.61
CA GLU A 113 -19.65 0.55 22.45
C GLU A 113 -19.31 1.33 21.17
N ASP A 114 -18.10 1.16 20.63
CA ASP A 114 -17.63 1.82 19.42
C ASP A 114 -17.81 0.97 18.14
N ALA A 115 -18.32 -0.25 18.27
CA ALA A 115 -18.42 -1.21 17.16
C ALA A 115 -19.23 -0.66 15.96
N GLU A 116 -20.32 0.06 16.21
CA GLU A 116 -21.14 0.69 15.15
C GLU A 116 -20.38 1.83 14.46
N VAL A 117 -19.68 2.66 15.22
CA VAL A 117 -18.87 3.76 14.72
C VAL A 117 -17.74 3.22 13.85
N VAL A 118 -17.05 2.19 14.30
CA VAL A 118 -15.97 1.53 13.58
C VAL A 118 -16.47 0.88 12.30
N ALA A 119 -17.65 0.26 12.30
CA ALA A 119 -18.24 -0.30 11.08
C ALA A 119 -18.49 0.77 10.01
N ILE A 120 -18.99 1.94 10.40
CA ILE A 120 -19.19 3.08 9.51
C ILE A 120 -17.85 3.62 8.99
N ILE A 121 -16.84 3.76 9.86
CA ILE A 121 -15.50 4.19 9.47
C ILE A 121 -14.92 3.24 8.42
N LYS A 122 -14.91 1.93 8.67
CA LYS A 122 -14.44 0.91 7.73
C LYS A 122 -15.17 1.00 6.39
N GLN A 123 -16.50 1.13 6.41
CA GLN A 123 -17.30 1.27 5.20
C GLN A 123 -16.92 2.52 4.38
N ILE A 124 -16.68 3.66 5.03
CA ILE A 124 -16.28 4.91 4.35
C ILE A 124 -14.87 4.73 3.75
N LEU A 125 -13.95 4.13 4.51
CA LEU A 125 -12.60 3.84 4.03
C LEU A 125 -12.66 2.95 2.78
N ASP A 126 -13.38 1.85 2.83
CA ASP A 126 -13.46 0.88 1.73
C ASP A 126 -14.15 1.43 0.48
N THR A 127 -15.20 2.24 0.65
CA THR A 127 -16.02 2.70 -0.49
C THR A 127 -15.55 4.01 -1.10
N ARG A 128 -14.86 4.86 -0.34
CA ARG A 128 -14.51 6.22 -0.77
C ARG A 128 -13.01 6.50 -0.76
N VAL A 129 -12.29 6.03 0.26
CA VAL A 129 -10.88 6.36 0.45
C VAL A 129 -9.98 5.41 -0.32
N ARG A 130 -10.12 4.11 -0.11
CA ARG A 130 -9.27 3.09 -0.72
C ARG A 130 -9.27 3.13 -2.25
N PRO A 131 -10.43 3.30 -2.96
CA PRO A 131 -10.41 3.43 -4.41
C PRO A 131 -9.62 4.64 -4.92
N ALA A 132 -9.71 5.79 -4.22
CA ALA A 132 -8.97 6.99 -4.59
C ALA A 132 -7.46 6.80 -4.34
N VAL A 133 -7.11 6.25 -3.19
CA VAL A 133 -5.71 5.99 -2.80
C VAL A 133 -5.04 4.94 -3.69
N ALA A 134 -5.80 3.93 -4.16
CA ALA A 134 -5.30 2.93 -5.10
C ALA A 134 -4.92 3.54 -6.46
N GLN A 135 -5.59 4.60 -6.91
CA GLN A 135 -5.20 5.33 -8.12
C GLN A 135 -3.80 5.93 -7.98
N ASP A 136 -3.46 6.40 -6.79
CA ASP A 136 -2.14 6.94 -6.45
C ASP A 136 -1.11 5.87 -6.09
N GLY A 137 -1.47 4.59 -6.18
CA GLY A 137 -0.58 3.46 -5.91
C GLY A 137 -0.39 3.14 -4.43
N GLY A 138 -1.33 3.53 -3.58
CA GLY A 138 -1.29 3.22 -2.16
C GLY A 138 -2.50 2.44 -1.67
N ASP A 139 -2.52 2.17 -0.38
CA ASP A 139 -3.66 1.63 0.34
C ASP A 139 -3.69 2.18 1.77
N ILE A 140 -4.89 2.19 2.36
CA ILE A 140 -5.13 2.60 3.75
C ILE A 140 -5.93 1.49 4.43
N VAL A 141 -5.42 1.05 5.57
CA VAL A 141 -6.07 0.02 6.38
C VAL A 141 -6.42 0.60 7.75
N PHE A 142 -7.62 0.30 8.21
CA PHE A 142 -8.04 0.65 9.57
C PHE A 142 -7.19 -0.14 10.58
N HIS A 143 -6.65 0.55 11.59
CA HIS A 143 -5.88 -0.06 12.66
C HIS A 143 -6.62 -0.04 13.99
N GLY A 144 -7.28 1.08 14.33
CA GLY A 144 -8.00 1.20 15.58
C GLY A 144 -8.78 2.50 15.72
N PHE A 145 -9.68 2.51 16.71
CA PHE A 145 -10.44 3.69 17.12
C PHE A 145 -10.49 3.77 18.65
N GLU A 146 -10.05 4.88 19.19
CA GLU A 146 -10.04 5.13 20.63
C GLU A 146 -10.19 6.64 20.89
N ASP A 147 -11.06 7.01 21.80
CA ASP A 147 -11.30 8.41 22.22
C ASP A 147 -11.50 9.39 21.05
N GLY A 148 -12.20 8.96 19.99
CA GLY A 148 -12.42 9.78 18.80
C GLY A 148 -11.22 9.84 17.86
N ILE A 149 -10.15 9.12 18.13
CA ILE A 149 -8.94 9.06 17.29
C ILE A 149 -8.99 7.80 16.45
N VAL A 150 -8.96 7.98 15.11
CA VAL A 150 -8.86 6.89 14.15
C VAL A 150 -7.41 6.67 13.79
N SER A 151 -6.91 5.48 14.05
CA SER A 151 -5.56 5.05 13.65
C SER A 151 -5.64 4.31 12.31
N LEU A 152 -4.85 4.76 11.33
CA LEU A 152 -4.80 4.19 9.98
C LEU A 152 -3.38 3.76 9.64
N HIS A 153 -3.24 2.57 9.09
CA HIS A 153 -1.98 2.11 8.53
C HIS A 153 -1.91 2.46 7.05
N MET A 154 -0.90 3.20 6.64
CA MET A 154 -0.69 3.64 5.26
C MET A 154 0.33 2.73 4.57
N ARG A 155 0.02 2.26 3.34
CA ARG A 155 0.82 1.31 2.58
C ARG A 155 1.12 1.82 1.18
N GLY A 156 2.12 1.23 0.53
CA GLY A 156 2.52 1.57 -0.83
C GLY A 156 3.01 3.01 -0.94
N ALA A 157 2.61 3.74 -2.00
CA ALA A 157 3.03 5.13 -2.22
C ALA A 157 2.61 6.10 -1.12
N CYS A 158 1.61 5.76 -0.30
CA CYS A 158 1.16 6.58 0.83
C CYS A 158 2.08 6.50 2.04
N ALA A 159 2.94 5.47 2.11
CA ALA A 159 3.92 5.29 3.17
C ALA A 159 5.19 6.10 2.88
N GLY A 160 5.84 6.58 3.91
CA GLY A 160 7.20 7.14 3.84
C GLY A 160 7.35 8.55 3.28
N CYS A 161 6.30 9.21 2.78
CA CYS A 161 6.38 10.59 2.32
C CYS A 161 5.62 11.54 3.28
N PRO A 162 6.31 12.38 4.07
CA PRO A 162 5.65 13.24 5.05
C PRO A 162 4.59 14.18 4.47
N SER A 163 4.84 14.74 3.28
CA SER A 163 3.92 15.67 2.63
C SER A 163 2.67 14.98 2.06
N ALA A 164 2.83 13.85 1.38
CA ALA A 164 1.72 13.07 0.87
C ALA A 164 0.88 12.49 2.02
N THR A 165 1.54 11.95 3.05
CA THR A 165 0.89 11.44 4.25
C THR A 165 0.08 12.52 4.98
N ALA A 166 0.62 13.73 5.12
CA ALA A 166 -0.08 14.83 5.80
C ALA A 166 -1.33 15.29 5.02
N THR A 167 -1.23 15.43 3.69
CA THR A 167 -2.36 15.83 2.85
C THR A 167 -3.45 14.77 2.84
N LEU A 168 -3.07 13.52 2.69
CA LEU A 168 -4.00 12.40 2.70
C LEU A 168 -4.68 12.24 4.06
N LYS A 169 -3.90 12.30 5.16
CA LYS A 169 -4.41 12.29 6.53
C LYS A 169 -5.49 13.35 6.73
N GLN A 170 -5.21 14.59 6.31
CA GLN A 170 -6.15 15.69 6.47
C GLN A 170 -7.41 15.51 5.63
N GLY A 171 -7.27 15.01 4.40
CA GLY A 171 -8.41 14.70 3.54
C GLY A 171 -9.31 13.62 4.13
N VAL A 172 -8.72 12.53 4.62
CA VAL A 172 -9.45 11.43 5.28
C VAL A 172 -10.07 11.90 6.60
N GLU A 173 -9.36 12.70 7.40
CA GLU A 173 -9.88 13.26 8.65
C GLU A 173 -11.13 14.13 8.40
N ASN A 174 -11.07 15.02 7.43
CA ASN A 174 -12.22 15.87 7.07
C ASN A 174 -13.41 15.03 6.58
N LEU A 175 -13.15 14.01 5.77
CA LEU A 175 -14.17 13.09 5.29
C LEU A 175 -14.83 12.32 6.45
N LEU A 176 -14.02 11.75 7.32
CA LEU A 176 -14.53 10.98 8.47
C LEU A 176 -15.31 11.87 9.44
N LYS A 177 -14.81 13.05 9.78
CA LYS A 177 -15.53 14.02 10.65
C LYS A 177 -16.89 14.44 10.07
N HIS A 178 -16.99 14.51 8.74
CA HIS A 178 -18.25 14.86 8.08
C HIS A 178 -19.33 13.77 8.24
N TYR A 179 -18.93 12.49 8.14
CA TYR A 179 -19.87 11.37 8.24
C TYR A 179 -19.98 10.77 9.64
N VAL A 180 -18.95 10.93 10.44
CA VAL A 180 -18.84 10.36 11.80
C VAL A 180 -18.40 11.46 12.77
N PRO A 181 -19.35 12.20 13.37
CA PRO A 181 -19.03 13.33 14.26
C PRO A 181 -18.22 12.92 15.51
N SER A 182 -18.21 11.65 15.85
CA SER A 182 -17.41 11.12 16.96
C SER A 182 -15.90 11.12 16.66
N VAL A 183 -15.51 11.26 15.38
CA VAL A 183 -14.09 11.34 14.99
C VAL A 183 -13.57 12.74 15.25
N SER A 184 -12.55 12.85 16.08
CA SER A 184 -11.84 14.09 16.40
C SER A 184 -10.53 14.24 15.64
N GLU A 185 -9.79 13.15 15.43
CA GLU A 185 -8.48 13.13 14.79
C GLU A 185 -8.26 11.83 14.02
N VAL A 186 -7.44 11.91 12.96
CA VAL A 186 -6.90 10.73 12.26
C VAL A 186 -5.39 10.69 12.48
N ARG A 187 -4.85 9.52 12.80
CA ARG A 187 -3.41 9.27 12.95
C ARG A 187 -2.92 8.23 11.96
N ALA A 188 -1.79 8.49 11.35
CA ALA A 188 -1.06 7.48 10.59
C ALA A 188 -0.21 6.65 11.54
N VAL A 189 -0.34 5.32 11.46
CA VAL A 189 0.52 4.35 12.16
C VAL A 189 1.50 3.79 11.14
N ILE A 190 2.72 3.59 11.54
CA ILE A 190 3.82 3.07 10.72
C ILE A 190 4.04 1.61 11.08
#